data_f9362a96937658f2e702e866e25d0ed4
#
_entry.id   f9362a96937658f2e702e866e25d0ed4
#
_cell.length_a   1.000
_cell.length_b   1.000
_cell.length_c   1.000
_cell.angle_alpha   90.00
_cell.angle_beta   90.00
_cell.angle_gamma   90.00
#
_symmetry.space_group_name_H-M   'P 1'
#
loop_
_entity.id
_entity.type
_entity.pdbx_description
1 polymer ?
#
loop_
_entity_poly.entity_id
_entity_poly.type
_entity_poly.pdbx_seq_one_letter_code
_entity_poly.pdbx_strand_id
1 'polypeptide(L)'
;DGGWPLFWKGESNISTSVKTYYALKLIGAYTKAPFMLKAKKKILDLGGAENCNVFTKISLALFEQISWKKIPTMPIEIMSMPSWFPFHINKISYWSRTVVVPLLIILNKKPKAKNPNKINIQELFTKKKIPKINYGRDTFFYYYLFLLIDIILKIISPFFPKKLQSKSIYLAKNFILDRLNGINGLGAIFPAMTNCTLALYLLGLKKEYNVAKNSVKNLITHKKNYSYCQPCFSPVWDTALNGYSLLENGLTLKDNVIEKACKWLKKRQILNVKGDWIVNNKNILPGGWAFQYKNNFYPDVDDTAIVVMFLDRAGYQNKNMISRACKWIAGMQSKNGGWGSFDKDNTYHYLNNIPFADHGA
;
A
#
# COMPACT_ATOMS: atom_id res chain seq x y z
N ASP A 1 3.58 -19.49 20.82
CA ASP A 1 4.42 -20.36 20.00
C ASP A 1 5.79 -19.75 19.69
N GLY A 2 6.00 -18.47 20.00
CA GLY A 2 7.26 -17.73 19.85
C GLY A 2 7.35 -16.83 18.63
N GLY A 3 6.46 -16.94 17.66
CA GLY A 3 6.38 -16.05 16.52
C GLY A 3 5.38 -14.90 16.70
N TRP A 4 5.23 -14.05 15.68
CA TRP A 4 4.26 -12.95 15.64
C TRP A 4 3.24 -13.18 14.55
N PRO A 5 1.95 -13.09 14.89
CA PRO A 5 0.86 -13.20 13.91
C PRO A 5 0.63 -11.88 13.18
N LEU A 6 -0.22 -11.91 12.15
CA LEU A 6 -0.72 -10.71 11.45
C LEU A 6 -1.86 -10.03 12.21
N PHE A 7 -2.61 -10.79 13.02
CA PHE A 7 -3.76 -10.29 13.78
C PHE A 7 -3.90 -11.04 15.11
N TRP A 8 -4.68 -10.49 16.02
CA TRP A 8 -4.91 -11.06 17.35
C TRP A 8 -5.42 -12.51 17.29
N LYS A 9 -4.77 -13.39 18.02
CA LYS A 9 -5.01 -14.86 18.02
C LYS A 9 -4.75 -15.57 16.68
N GLY A 10 -4.16 -14.91 15.69
CA GLY A 10 -3.74 -15.56 14.45
C GLY A 10 -2.51 -16.46 14.66
N GLU A 11 -2.24 -17.30 13.67
CA GLU A 11 -1.02 -18.11 13.62
C GLU A 11 0.23 -17.24 13.37
N SER A 12 1.38 -17.71 13.82
CA SER A 12 2.66 -17.03 13.55
C SER A 12 2.93 -16.89 12.06
N ASN A 13 3.15 -15.68 11.62
CA ASN A 13 3.51 -15.38 10.24
C ASN A 13 5.02 -15.22 10.10
N ILE A 14 5.63 -15.90 9.13
CA ILE A 14 7.09 -15.89 8.92
C ILE A 14 7.61 -14.47 8.63
N SER A 15 6.93 -13.72 7.76
CA SER A 15 7.36 -12.38 7.34
C SER A 15 7.29 -11.37 8.49
N THR A 16 6.24 -11.42 9.30
CA THR A 16 6.08 -10.60 10.50
C THR A 16 7.14 -10.98 11.53
N SER A 17 7.32 -12.27 11.80
CA SER A 17 8.27 -12.76 12.79
C SER A 17 9.71 -12.38 12.47
N VAL A 18 10.14 -12.50 11.21
CA VAL A 18 11.49 -12.09 10.79
C VAL A 18 11.70 -10.58 10.93
N LYS A 19 10.73 -9.75 10.51
CA LYS A 19 10.83 -8.30 10.66
C LYS A 19 10.89 -7.89 12.12
N THR A 20 10.06 -8.48 12.97
CA THR A 20 10.03 -8.19 14.41
C THR A 20 11.32 -8.62 15.09
N TYR A 21 11.81 -9.83 14.81
CA TYR A 21 13.08 -10.32 15.34
C TYR A 21 14.23 -9.38 14.97
N TYR A 22 14.29 -8.96 13.70
CA TYR A 22 15.33 -8.05 13.23
C TYR A 22 15.22 -6.67 13.90
N ALA A 23 14.01 -6.12 14.01
CA ALA A 23 13.77 -4.86 14.70
C ALA A 23 14.22 -4.91 16.17
N LEU A 24 13.89 -5.99 16.87
CA LEU A 24 14.34 -6.21 18.26
C LEU A 24 15.87 -6.25 18.39
N LYS A 25 16.56 -6.93 17.47
CA LYS A 25 18.04 -6.89 17.43
C LYS A 25 18.58 -5.49 17.18
N LEU A 26 17.97 -4.72 16.28
CA LEU A 26 18.40 -3.35 15.97
C LEU A 26 18.30 -2.41 17.18
N ILE A 27 17.30 -2.60 18.04
CA ILE A 27 17.13 -1.81 19.27
C ILE A 27 17.90 -2.38 20.47
N GLY A 28 18.72 -3.43 20.25
CA GLY A 28 19.62 -3.97 21.28
C GLY A 28 19.03 -5.09 22.16
N ALA A 29 17.92 -5.73 21.75
CA ALA A 29 17.40 -6.88 22.48
C ALA A 29 18.44 -8.00 22.59
N TYR A 30 18.59 -8.55 23.80
CA TYR A 30 19.55 -9.62 24.06
C TYR A 30 19.17 -10.90 23.32
N THR A 31 20.03 -11.35 22.42
CA THR A 31 19.75 -12.47 21.50
C THR A 31 19.52 -13.82 22.17
N LYS A 32 20.03 -13.99 23.42
CA LYS A 32 19.81 -15.19 24.24
C LYS A 32 18.60 -15.05 25.18
N ALA A 33 17.86 -13.95 25.13
CA ALA A 33 16.63 -13.83 25.91
C ALA A 33 15.61 -14.92 25.48
N PRO A 34 14.83 -15.49 26.44
CA PRO A 34 13.93 -16.62 26.16
C PRO A 34 12.98 -16.35 24.97
N PHE A 35 12.43 -15.14 24.84
CA PHE A 35 11.55 -14.78 23.74
C PHE A 35 12.28 -14.72 22.39
N MET A 36 13.54 -14.27 22.35
CA MET A 36 14.34 -14.24 21.12
C MET A 36 14.72 -15.65 20.67
N LEU A 37 15.04 -16.55 21.60
CA LEU A 37 15.34 -17.96 21.31
C LEU A 37 14.09 -18.68 20.77
N LYS A 38 12.92 -18.46 21.39
CA LYS A 38 11.63 -19.00 20.92
C LYS A 38 11.32 -18.48 19.51
N ALA A 39 11.50 -17.19 19.27
CA ALA A 39 11.28 -16.57 17.97
C ALA A 39 12.21 -17.14 16.89
N LYS A 40 13.51 -17.28 17.18
CA LYS A 40 14.47 -17.91 16.27
C LYS A 40 14.02 -19.32 15.91
N LYS A 41 13.69 -20.15 16.91
CA LYS A 41 13.22 -21.52 16.69
C LYS A 41 11.98 -21.53 15.77
N LYS A 42 10.95 -20.75 16.12
CA LYS A 42 9.72 -20.67 15.31
C LYS A 42 9.96 -20.23 13.87
N ILE A 43 10.84 -19.24 13.63
CA ILE A 43 11.21 -18.79 12.29
C ILE A 43 11.87 -19.91 11.49
N LEU A 44 12.78 -20.67 12.12
CA LEU A 44 13.44 -21.80 11.47
C LEU A 44 12.46 -22.96 11.19
N ASP A 45 11.54 -23.25 12.11
CA ASP A 45 10.45 -24.24 11.93
C ASP A 45 9.51 -23.88 10.77
N LEU A 46 9.29 -22.57 10.53
CA LEU A 46 8.54 -22.05 9.38
C LEU A 46 9.36 -22.03 8.07
N GLY A 47 10.58 -22.55 8.09
CA GLY A 47 11.45 -22.73 6.93
C GLY A 47 12.48 -21.62 6.71
N GLY A 48 12.71 -20.76 7.73
CA GLY A 48 13.76 -19.73 7.71
C GLY A 48 13.37 -18.43 7.02
N ALA A 49 14.20 -17.42 7.19
CA ALA A 49 13.97 -16.07 6.66
C ALA A 49 13.87 -16.01 5.13
N GLU A 50 14.38 -17.01 4.44
CA GLU A 50 14.23 -17.19 3.00
C GLU A 50 12.79 -17.40 2.51
N ASN A 51 11.89 -17.87 3.39
CA ASN A 51 10.48 -18.09 3.05
C ASN A 51 9.58 -16.86 3.25
N CYS A 52 10.16 -15.72 3.64
CA CYS A 52 9.42 -14.47 3.73
C CYS A 52 8.85 -14.05 2.37
N ASN A 53 7.77 -13.24 2.42
CA ASN A 53 7.22 -12.61 1.23
C ASN A 53 8.21 -11.62 0.59
N VAL A 54 7.91 -11.19 -0.63
CA VAL A 54 8.80 -10.31 -1.41
C VAL A 54 9.05 -8.96 -0.72
N PHE A 55 8.05 -8.38 -0.08
CA PHE A 55 8.20 -7.08 0.61
C PHE A 55 9.14 -7.16 1.81
N THR A 56 9.07 -8.25 2.57
CA THR A 56 10.03 -8.52 3.64
C THR A 56 11.43 -8.74 3.09
N LYS A 57 11.57 -9.48 1.99
CA LYS A 57 12.87 -9.66 1.30
C LYS A 57 13.45 -8.32 0.82
N ILE A 58 12.63 -7.41 0.30
CA ILE A 58 13.07 -6.05 -0.07
C ILE A 58 13.61 -5.31 1.16
N SER A 59 12.91 -5.36 2.29
CA SER A 59 13.39 -4.77 3.54
C SER A 59 14.72 -5.39 3.98
N LEU A 60 14.86 -6.70 3.89
CA LEU A 60 16.12 -7.41 4.21
C LEU A 60 17.25 -7.03 3.25
N ALA A 61 16.97 -6.84 1.95
CA ALA A 61 17.96 -6.40 0.97
C ALA A 61 18.39 -4.94 1.23
N LEU A 62 17.45 -4.08 1.64
CA LEU A 62 17.73 -2.70 2.03
C LEU A 62 18.76 -2.63 3.17
N PHE A 63 18.68 -3.52 4.16
CA PHE A 63 19.61 -3.64 5.27
C PHE A 63 20.76 -4.63 5.03
N GLU A 64 21.02 -5.02 3.79
CA GLU A 64 22.11 -5.94 3.40
C GLU A 64 22.08 -7.32 4.06
N GLN A 65 20.90 -7.75 4.57
CA GLN A 65 20.73 -9.10 5.11
C GLN A 65 20.69 -10.16 4.01
N ILE A 66 20.22 -9.77 2.83
CA ILE A 66 20.27 -10.55 1.60
C ILE A 66 20.69 -9.65 0.41
N SER A 67 21.18 -10.26 -0.65
CA SER A 67 21.50 -9.52 -1.88
C SER A 67 20.25 -9.08 -2.64
N TRP A 68 20.25 -7.89 -3.23
CA TRP A 68 19.23 -7.41 -4.16
C TRP A 68 19.02 -8.36 -5.36
N LYS A 69 20.03 -9.17 -5.74
CA LYS A 69 19.91 -10.20 -6.79
C LYS A 69 18.87 -11.28 -6.45
N LYS A 70 18.52 -11.44 -5.17
CA LYS A 70 17.50 -12.41 -4.69
C LYS A 70 16.06 -11.85 -4.73
N ILE A 71 15.91 -10.59 -5.10
CA ILE A 71 14.60 -9.97 -5.29
C ILE A 71 14.18 -10.15 -6.76
N PRO A 72 12.89 -10.48 -7.04
CA PRO A 72 12.37 -10.50 -8.40
C PRO A 72 12.56 -9.14 -9.07
N THR A 73 12.82 -9.16 -10.37
CA THR A 73 13.06 -7.93 -11.13
C THR A 73 11.74 -7.27 -11.51
N MET A 74 11.59 -6.01 -11.16
CA MET A 74 10.49 -5.15 -11.63
C MET A 74 11.12 -3.88 -12.19
N PRO A 75 11.29 -3.77 -13.51
CA PRO A 75 11.98 -2.64 -14.11
C PRO A 75 11.13 -1.37 -14.06
N ILE A 76 11.78 -0.24 -13.78
CA ILE A 76 11.08 1.06 -13.73
C ILE A 76 10.51 1.45 -15.10
N GLU A 77 11.01 0.87 -16.16
CA GLU A 77 10.58 1.07 -17.55
C GLU A 77 9.11 0.69 -17.78
N ILE A 78 8.50 -0.07 -16.86
CA ILE A 78 7.05 -0.33 -16.86
C ILE A 78 6.22 0.97 -16.85
N MET A 79 6.74 2.06 -16.28
CA MET A 79 6.11 3.38 -16.29
C MET A 79 6.00 3.99 -17.70
N SER A 80 6.80 3.54 -18.65
CA SER A 80 6.83 4.03 -20.04
C SER A 80 6.20 3.07 -21.03
N MET A 81 5.68 1.93 -20.58
CA MET A 81 5.04 0.96 -21.44
C MET A 81 3.71 1.50 -21.99
N PRO A 82 3.30 1.12 -23.21
CA PRO A 82 2.01 1.50 -23.76
C PRO A 82 0.86 0.77 -23.03
N SER A 83 -0.34 1.35 -23.06
CA SER A 83 -1.52 0.84 -22.33
C SER A 83 -1.94 -0.59 -22.70
N TRP A 84 -1.61 -1.05 -23.90
CA TRP A 84 -1.87 -2.44 -24.32
C TRP A 84 -0.95 -3.46 -23.66
N PHE A 85 0.22 -3.03 -23.15
CA PHE A 85 1.18 -3.94 -22.54
C PHE A 85 0.54 -4.73 -21.38
N PRO A 86 0.74 -6.06 -21.29
CA PRO A 86 0.08 -6.89 -20.28
C PRO A 86 0.28 -6.41 -18.82
N PHE A 87 1.49 -5.96 -18.49
CA PHE A 87 1.85 -5.49 -17.15
C PHE A 87 1.81 -3.95 -17.01
N HIS A 88 1.00 -3.26 -17.84
CA HIS A 88 0.89 -1.81 -17.74
C HIS A 88 0.34 -1.39 -16.38
N ILE A 89 0.87 -0.30 -15.82
CA ILE A 89 0.53 0.18 -14.48
C ILE A 89 -0.98 0.44 -14.26
N ASN A 90 -1.72 0.82 -15.32
CA ASN A 90 -3.16 1.05 -15.24
C ASN A 90 -4.00 -0.24 -15.12
N LYS A 91 -3.39 -1.41 -15.28
CA LYS A 91 -4.04 -2.71 -15.09
C LYS A 91 -3.88 -3.23 -13.67
N ILE A 92 -2.93 -2.66 -12.93
CA ILE A 92 -2.75 -2.94 -11.51
C ILE A 92 -3.83 -2.18 -10.75
N SER A 93 -4.41 -2.82 -9.74
CA SER A 93 -5.34 -2.16 -8.84
C SER A 93 -4.76 -0.82 -8.36
N TYR A 94 -5.64 0.11 -8.35
CA TYR A 94 -5.47 1.50 -8.03
C TYR A 94 -4.69 1.79 -6.74
N TRP A 95 -5.10 1.13 -5.65
CA TRP A 95 -4.41 1.22 -4.37
C TRP A 95 -2.99 0.69 -4.44
N SER A 96 -2.79 -0.42 -5.15
CA SER A 96 -1.48 -1.04 -5.35
C SER A 96 -0.51 -0.14 -6.10
N ARG A 97 -1.00 0.74 -7.00
CA ARG A 97 -0.14 1.70 -7.72
C ARG A 97 0.59 2.64 -6.78
N THR A 98 -0.05 3.07 -5.68
CA THR A 98 0.58 3.96 -4.69
C THR A 98 1.74 3.31 -3.95
N VAL A 99 1.70 1.99 -3.81
CA VAL A 99 2.78 1.19 -3.20
C VAL A 99 3.85 0.86 -4.24
N VAL A 100 3.42 0.42 -5.43
CA VAL A 100 4.30 -0.12 -6.49
C VAL A 100 5.13 0.99 -7.13
N VAL A 101 4.54 2.15 -7.49
CA VAL A 101 5.27 3.19 -8.22
C VAL A 101 6.49 3.72 -7.45
N PRO A 102 6.41 4.12 -6.17
CA PRO A 102 7.62 4.46 -5.43
C PRO A 102 8.58 3.28 -5.22
N LEU A 103 8.05 2.05 -5.12
CA LEU A 103 8.87 0.84 -5.02
C LEU A 103 9.71 0.61 -6.28
N LEU A 104 9.22 0.94 -7.48
CA LEU A 104 10.00 0.89 -8.72
C LEU A 104 11.28 1.74 -8.65
N ILE A 105 11.21 2.92 -8.04
CA ILE A 105 12.38 3.79 -7.82
C ILE A 105 13.37 3.12 -6.87
N ILE A 106 12.88 2.52 -5.79
CA ILE A 106 13.71 1.82 -4.81
C ILE A 106 14.42 0.62 -5.46
N LEU A 107 13.68 -0.20 -6.22
CA LEU A 107 14.23 -1.36 -6.92
C LEU A 107 15.24 -0.98 -8.02
N ASN A 108 15.04 0.16 -8.66
CA ASN A 108 15.99 0.69 -9.63
C ASN A 108 17.29 1.18 -8.96
N LYS A 109 17.17 1.92 -7.84
CA LYS A 109 18.32 2.52 -7.13
C LYS A 109 19.05 1.53 -6.22
N LYS A 110 18.39 0.47 -5.74
CA LYS A 110 18.94 -0.57 -4.84
C LYS A 110 19.72 0.02 -3.66
N PRO A 111 19.11 0.90 -2.87
CA PRO A 111 19.81 1.62 -1.80
C PRO A 111 20.25 0.68 -0.68
N LYS A 112 21.16 1.19 0.17
CA LYS A 112 21.61 0.55 1.40
C LYS A 112 21.21 1.42 2.58
N ALA A 113 20.51 0.83 3.55
CA ALA A 113 20.18 1.48 4.80
C ALA A 113 21.40 1.55 5.72
N LYS A 114 21.45 2.57 6.58
CA LYS A 114 22.47 2.67 7.62
C LYS A 114 22.29 1.54 8.65
N ASN A 115 23.35 0.81 8.89
CA ASN A 115 23.43 -0.23 9.92
C ASN A 115 24.75 -0.09 10.67
N PRO A 116 24.89 0.97 11.49
CA PRO A 116 26.17 1.34 12.11
C PRO A 116 26.71 0.22 13.04
N ASN A 117 25.82 -0.52 13.70
CA ASN A 117 26.19 -1.59 14.61
C ASN A 117 26.38 -2.94 13.90
N LYS A 118 26.35 -2.98 12.57
CA LYS A 118 26.50 -4.18 11.73
C LYS A 118 25.62 -5.37 12.19
N ILE A 119 24.43 -5.06 12.67
CA ILE A 119 23.45 -6.07 13.11
C ILE A 119 23.05 -6.95 11.92
N ASN A 120 23.08 -8.26 12.10
CA ASN A 120 22.67 -9.23 11.09
C ASN A 120 21.73 -10.29 11.68
N ILE A 121 21.08 -11.05 10.83
CA ILE A 121 20.16 -12.15 11.19
C ILE A 121 20.49 -13.44 10.43
N GLN A 122 21.77 -13.68 10.16
CA GLN A 122 22.20 -14.87 9.42
C GLN A 122 21.78 -16.17 10.09
N GLU A 123 21.62 -16.16 11.42
CA GLU A 123 21.12 -17.28 12.20
C GLU A 123 19.66 -17.67 11.93
N LEU A 124 18.91 -16.85 11.18
CA LEU A 124 17.52 -17.13 10.78
C LEU A 124 17.42 -17.81 9.41
N PHE A 125 18.52 -17.93 8.69
CA PHE A 125 18.55 -18.60 7.39
C PHE A 125 18.88 -20.08 7.56
N THR A 126 18.16 -20.94 6.85
CA THR A 126 18.49 -22.37 6.80
C THR A 126 19.65 -22.55 5.82
N LYS A 127 20.56 -23.49 6.10
CA LYS A 127 21.68 -23.82 5.19
C LYS A 127 21.23 -24.48 3.87
N LYS A 128 19.93 -24.69 3.69
CA LYS A 128 19.35 -25.29 2.47
C LYS A 128 19.38 -24.27 1.34
N LYS A 129 19.84 -24.76 0.18
CA LYS A 129 20.02 -24.05 -1.08
C LYS A 129 18.94 -22.99 -1.36
N ILE A 130 19.41 -21.84 -1.87
CA ILE A 130 18.71 -20.71 -2.51
C ILE A 130 17.20 -20.66 -2.21
N PRO A 131 16.74 -19.61 -1.52
CA PRO A 131 15.31 -19.47 -1.28
C PRO A 131 14.59 -19.47 -2.62
N LYS A 132 13.63 -20.37 -2.77
CA LYS A 132 12.70 -20.34 -3.90
C LYS A 132 11.94 -19.02 -3.81
N ILE A 133 12.14 -18.14 -4.78
CA ILE A 133 11.27 -17.00 -4.97
C ILE A 133 9.90 -17.60 -5.28
N ASN A 134 8.88 -17.23 -4.52
CA ASN A 134 7.52 -17.61 -4.86
C ASN A 134 7.05 -16.72 -6.02
N TYR A 135 7.01 -17.25 -7.23
CA TYR A 135 6.62 -16.55 -8.46
C TYR A 135 5.13 -16.71 -8.79
N GLY A 136 4.35 -17.36 -7.95
CA GLY A 136 2.91 -17.53 -8.15
C GLY A 136 2.34 -18.38 -7.03
N ARG A 137 1.09 -18.10 -6.66
CA ARG A 137 0.48 -18.73 -5.47
C ARG A 137 -0.05 -20.15 -5.75
N ASP A 138 -0.58 -20.40 -6.94
CA ASP A 138 -1.53 -21.52 -7.10
C ASP A 138 -1.26 -22.46 -8.27
N THR A 139 -0.35 -22.18 -9.19
CA THR A 139 -0.07 -23.10 -10.29
C THR A 139 1.41 -23.17 -10.65
N PHE A 140 1.86 -24.39 -10.95
CA PHE A 140 3.17 -24.70 -11.50
C PHE A 140 3.51 -23.83 -12.74
N PHE A 141 2.51 -23.56 -13.60
CA PHE A 141 2.65 -22.73 -14.79
C PHE A 141 3.12 -21.30 -14.47
N TYR A 142 2.45 -20.57 -13.58
CA TYR A 142 2.82 -19.18 -13.25
C TYR A 142 4.18 -19.10 -12.54
N TYR A 143 4.52 -20.10 -11.73
CA TYR A 143 5.84 -20.17 -11.11
C TYR A 143 6.96 -20.16 -12.15
N TYR A 144 6.91 -21.06 -13.13
CA TYR A 144 7.95 -21.16 -14.17
C TYR A 144 7.90 -19.99 -15.14
N LEU A 145 6.71 -19.48 -15.47
CA LEU A 145 6.56 -18.29 -16.31
C LEU A 145 7.26 -17.08 -15.68
N PHE A 146 6.98 -16.78 -14.41
CA PHE A 146 7.59 -15.62 -13.73
C PHE A 146 9.06 -15.86 -13.40
N LEU A 147 9.50 -17.08 -13.18
CA LEU A 147 10.90 -17.43 -13.07
C LEU A 147 11.63 -17.12 -14.38
N LEU A 148 11.09 -17.54 -15.52
CA LEU A 148 11.66 -17.26 -16.84
C LEU A 148 11.72 -15.76 -17.12
N ILE A 149 10.61 -15.05 -16.86
CA ILE A 149 10.55 -13.59 -17.01
C ILE A 149 11.61 -12.91 -16.14
N ASP A 150 11.79 -13.32 -14.89
CA ASP A 150 12.80 -12.74 -13.98
C ASP A 150 14.22 -12.98 -14.49
N ILE A 151 14.51 -14.19 -14.98
CA ILE A 151 15.83 -14.52 -15.57
C ILE A 151 16.09 -13.62 -16.78
N ILE A 152 15.14 -13.52 -17.71
CA ILE A 152 15.26 -12.68 -18.90
C ILE A 152 15.46 -11.21 -18.48
N LEU A 153 14.64 -10.69 -17.58
CA LEU A 153 14.76 -9.31 -17.11
C LEU A 153 16.09 -9.03 -16.41
N LYS A 154 16.63 -9.97 -15.63
CA LYS A 154 17.97 -9.84 -15.01
C LYS A 154 19.09 -9.74 -16.03
N ILE A 155 18.94 -10.43 -17.17
CA ILE A 155 19.92 -10.39 -18.27
C ILE A 155 19.78 -9.09 -19.07
N ILE A 156 18.55 -8.71 -19.45
CA ILE A 156 18.34 -7.59 -20.40
C ILE A 156 18.26 -6.21 -19.73
N SER A 157 17.81 -6.11 -18.47
CA SER A 157 17.61 -4.80 -17.83
C SER A 157 18.86 -3.94 -17.70
N PRO A 158 20.10 -4.47 -17.56
CA PRO A 158 21.30 -3.66 -17.59
C PRO A 158 21.55 -2.96 -18.94
N PHE A 159 20.97 -3.47 -20.01
CA PHE A 159 21.12 -2.95 -21.39
C PHE A 159 20.00 -1.98 -21.79
N PHE A 160 19.03 -1.72 -20.92
CA PHE A 160 17.98 -0.76 -21.23
C PHE A 160 18.54 0.65 -21.45
N PRO A 161 18.05 1.37 -22.47
CA PRO A 161 18.55 2.70 -22.79
C PRO A 161 18.42 3.65 -21.60
N LYS A 162 19.49 4.34 -21.23
CA LYS A 162 19.50 5.33 -20.12
C LYS A 162 18.43 6.41 -20.30
N LYS A 163 18.12 6.77 -21.55
CA LYS A 163 17.09 7.75 -21.90
C LYS A 163 15.68 7.25 -21.52
N LEU A 164 15.40 5.96 -21.77
CA LEU A 164 14.13 5.32 -21.38
C LEU A 164 14.03 5.24 -19.86
N GLN A 165 15.09 4.83 -19.18
CA GLN A 165 15.14 4.77 -17.72
C GLN A 165 14.88 6.15 -17.08
N SER A 166 15.56 7.21 -17.57
CA SER A 166 15.36 8.58 -17.09
C SER A 166 13.93 9.07 -17.29
N LYS A 167 13.33 8.78 -18.46
CA LYS A 167 11.92 9.06 -18.74
C LYS A 167 11.00 8.35 -17.76
N SER A 168 11.25 7.08 -17.48
CA SER A 168 10.45 6.27 -16.57
C SER A 168 10.55 6.74 -15.12
N ILE A 169 11.75 7.14 -14.68
CA ILE A 169 11.95 7.78 -13.37
C ILE A 169 11.18 9.10 -13.29
N TYR A 170 11.20 9.90 -14.34
CA TYR A 170 10.44 11.16 -14.41
C TYR A 170 8.93 10.92 -14.28
N LEU A 171 8.38 9.93 -14.98
CA LEU A 171 6.97 9.55 -14.90
C LEU A 171 6.60 9.06 -13.49
N ALA A 172 7.42 8.19 -12.90
CA ALA A 172 7.22 7.71 -11.53
C ALA A 172 7.27 8.85 -10.50
N LYS A 173 8.23 9.78 -10.66
CA LYS A 173 8.33 11.00 -9.84
C LYS A 173 7.06 11.83 -9.91
N ASN A 174 6.58 12.13 -11.11
CA ASN A 174 5.37 12.95 -11.29
C ASN A 174 4.14 12.26 -10.71
N PHE A 175 3.98 10.94 -10.93
CA PHE A 175 2.90 10.17 -10.29
C PHE A 175 2.88 10.37 -8.77
N ILE A 176 4.05 10.30 -8.12
CA ILE A 176 4.18 10.49 -6.68
C ILE A 176 3.82 11.93 -6.29
N LEU A 177 4.36 12.94 -6.99
CA LEU A 177 4.17 14.34 -6.64
C LEU A 177 2.72 14.78 -6.79
N ASP A 178 2.03 14.34 -7.85
CA ASP A 178 0.61 14.64 -8.10
C ASP A 178 -0.31 14.11 -6.99
N ARG A 179 0.09 12.99 -6.36
CA ARG A 179 -0.69 12.26 -5.35
C ARG A 179 -0.20 12.44 -3.92
N LEU A 180 0.85 13.25 -3.71
CA LEU A 180 1.36 13.55 -2.37
C LEU A 180 0.43 14.53 -1.66
N ASN A 181 -0.32 14.04 -0.68
CA ASN A 181 -1.38 14.77 0.02
C ASN A 181 -0.89 15.59 1.24
N GLY A 182 0.28 16.19 1.16
CA GLY A 182 0.85 16.95 2.28
C GLY A 182 1.06 16.06 3.51
N ILE A 183 0.50 16.48 4.65
CA ILE A 183 0.62 15.76 5.93
C ILE A 183 -0.04 14.37 5.94
N ASN A 184 -0.88 14.07 4.97
CA ASN A 184 -1.54 12.75 4.84
C ASN A 184 -0.74 11.77 3.97
N GLY A 185 0.33 12.21 3.35
CA GLY A 185 1.24 11.37 2.58
C GLY A 185 0.66 10.81 1.28
N LEU A 186 1.37 9.86 0.70
CA LEU A 186 0.94 9.17 -0.52
C LEU A 186 0.01 8.01 -0.17
N GLY A 187 -1.18 7.99 -0.75
CA GLY A 187 -2.18 6.94 -0.53
C GLY A 187 -2.68 6.81 0.91
N ALA A 188 -2.14 7.61 1.83
CA ALA A 188 -2.46 7.69 3.26
C ALA A 188 -2.44 6.33 4.00
N ILE A 189 -1.65 5.37 3.50
CA ILE A 189 -1.36 4.08 4.15
C ILE A 189 0.14 3.90 4.36
N PHE A 190 0.51 3.22 5.44
CA PHE A 190 1.90 3.04 5.85
C PHE A 190 2.83 2.53 4.73
N PRO A 191 2.52 1.46 3.97
CA PRO A 191 3.42 0.95 2.94
C PRO A 191 3.69 1.96 1.81
N ALA A 192 2.65 2.65 1.33
CA ALA A 192 2.78 3.66 0.28
C ALA A 192 3.58 4.87 0.78
N MET A 193 3.28 5.33 2.01
CA MET A 193 3.94 6.49 2.63
C MET A 193 5.43 6.23 2.88
N THR A 194 5.80 5.04 3.35
CA THR A 194 7.21 4.68 3.60
C THR A 194 8.00 4.51 2.30
N ASN A 195 7.43 3.82 1.30
CA ASN A 195 8.05 3.70 -0.02
C ASN A 195 8.22 5.07 -0.69
N CYS A 196 7.21 5.93 -0.59
CA CYS A 196 7.26 7.31 -1.08
C CYS A 196 8.39 8.11 -0.42
N THR A 197 8.49 8.04 0.91
CA THR A 197 9.52 8.74 1.67
C THR A 197 10.92 8.33 1.20
N LEU A 198 11.16 7.03 1.05
CA LEU A 198 12.45 6.52 0.59
C LEU A 198 12.71 6.91 -0.88
N ALA A 199 11.72 6.80 -1.75
CA ALA A 199 11.84 7.17 -3.15
C ALA A 199 12.21 8.67 -3.32
N LEU A 200 11.54 9.56 -2.58
CA LEU A 200 11.82 11.00 -2.61
C LEU A 200 13.23 11.33 -2.08
N TYR A 201 13.67 10.63 -1.03
CA TYR A 201 15.05 10.71 -0.54
C TYR A 201 16.07 10.33 -1.63
N LEU A 202 15.84 9.20 -2.31
CA LEU A 202 16.72 8.70 -3.38
C LEU A 202 16.76 9.60 -4.62
N LEU A 203 15.69 10.35 -4.85
CA LEU A 203 15.60 11.35 -5.92
C LEU A 203 16.19 12.71 -5.51
N GLY A 204 16.61 12.91 -4.27
CA GLY A 204 17.16 14.17 -3.77
C GLY A 204 16.13 15.30 -3.59
N LEU A 205 14.85 14.99 -3.54
CA LEU A 205 13.74 15.94 -3.41
C LEU A 205 13.52 16.30 -1.93
N LYS A 206 14.39 17.16 -1.38
CA LYS A 206 14.46 17.44 0.07
C LYS A 206 13.16 17.97 0.67
N LYS A 207 12.45 18.87 -0.02
CA LYS A 207 11.19 19.47 0.45
C LYS A 207 10.11 18.42 0.57
N GLU A 208 9.87 17.67 -0.50
CA GLU A 208 8.85 16.63 -0.60
C GLU A 208 9.16 15.44 0.31
N TYR A 209 10.45 15.08 0.43
CA TYR A 209 10.93 14.08 1.40
C TYR A 209 10.55 14.47 2.84
N ASN A 210 10.76 15.73 3.24
CA ASN A 210 10.41 16.16 4.59
C ASN A 210 8.89 16.09 4.84
N VAL A 211 8.08 16.46 3.85
CA VAL A 211 6.61 16.30 3.92
C VAL A 211 6.24 14.84 4.09
N ALA A 212 6.74 13.95 3.23
CA ALA A 212 6.47 12.52 3.30
C ALA A 212 6.97 11.86 4.59
N LYS A 213 8.16 12.25 5.08
CA LYS A 213 8.70 11.78 6.36
C LYS A 213 7.81 12.17 7.54
N ASN A 214 7.31 13.40 7.55
CA ASN A 214 6.42 13.87 8.62
C ASN A 214 5.07 13.15 8.55
N SER A 215 4.54 12.87 7.36
CA SER A 215 3.30 12.11 7.23
C SER A 215 3.43 10.69 7.82
N VAL A 216 4.55 10.00 7.60
CA VAL A 216 4.82 8.69 8.23
C VAL A 216 4.91 8.81 9.75
N LYS A 217 5.58 9.87 10.27
CA LYS A 217 5.67 10.10 11.71
C LYS A 217 4.30 10.32 12.36
N ASN A 218 3.37 10.97 11.64
CA ASN A 218 2.02 11.23 12.14
C ASN A 218 1.21 9.93 12.35
N LEU A 219 1.60 8.81 11.73
CA LEU A 219 0.99 7.50 12.00
C LEU A 219 1.39 6.94 13.38
N ILE A 220 2.42 7.50 14.02
CA ILE A 220 2.87 7.04 15.34
C ILE A 220 1.99 7.70 16.40
N THR A 221 1.22 6.89 17.10
CA THR A 221 0.41 7.32 18.25
C THR A 221 1.20 7.10 19.53
N HIS A 222 1.45 8.19 20.26
CA HIS A 222 2.10 8.15 21.56
C HIS A 222 1.05 8.09 22.69
N LYS A 223 1.20 7.12 23.57
CA LYS A 223 0.45 6.99 24.84
C LYS A 223 1.42 7.17 25.98
N LYS A 224 0.89 7.31 27.22
CA LYS A 224 1.72 7.56 28.41
C LYS A 224 2.89 6.55 28.56
N ASN A 225 2.64 5.27 28.33
CA ASN A 225 3.60 4.18 28.59
C ASN A 225 4.01 3.40 27.35
N TYR A 226 3.46 3.69 26.17
CA TYR A 226 3.78 2.98 24.94
C TYR A 226 3.49 3.83 23.71
N SER A 227 4.03 3.40 22.57
CA SER A 227 3.72 3.99 21.29
C SER A 227 3.41 2.86 20.28
N TYR A 228 2.55 3.15 19.32
CA TYR A 228 2.26 2.22 18.23
C TYR A 228 2.08 2.99 16.93
N CYS A 229 2.29 2.30 15.81
CA CYS A 229 2.09 2.86 14.49
C CYS A 229 0.73 2.42 13.95
N GLN A 230 -0.10 3.37 13.56
CA GLN A 230 -1.33 3.11 12.82
C GLN A 230 -0.99 2.70 11.38
N PRO A 231 -1.70 1.73 10.77
CA PRO A 231 -1.53 1.39 9.35
C PRO A 231 -2.05 2.50 8.43
N CYS A 232 -3.09 3.20 8.86
CA CYS A 232 -3.75 4.34 8.20
C CYS A 232 -4.66 5.05 9.20
N PHE A 233 -5.25 6.17 8.77
CA PHE A 233 -6.38 6.81 9.45
C PHE A 233 -7.62 6.74 8.55
N SER A 234 -8.78 6.51 9.16
CA SER A 234 -10.09 6.30 8.52
C SER A 234 -11.14 7.35 8.89
N PRO A 235 -10.81 8.66 8.93
CA PRO A 235 -11.70 9.65 9.52
C PRO A 235 -13.02 9.80 8.77
N VAL A 236 -13.07 9.59 7.47
CA VAL A 236 -14.33 9.68 6.70
C VAL A 236 -15.20 8.49 7.00
N TRP A 237 -14.65 7.29 6.91
CA TRP A 237 -15.32 6.03 7.25
C TRP A 237 -15.84 6.06 8.69
N ASP A 238 -14.96 6.36 9.66
CA ASP A 238 -15.32 6.37 11.07
C ASP A 238 -16.39 7.42 11.39
N THR A 239 -16.32 8.62 10.78
CA THR A 239 -17.32 9.66 10.97
C THR A 239 -18.69 9.23 10.45
N ALA A 240 -18.75 8.63 9.27
CA ALA A 240 -19.99 8.20 8.67
C ALA A 240 -20.63 7.03 9.45
N LEU A 241 -19.86 5.99 9.78
CA LEU A 241 -20.35 4.83 10.53
C LEU A 241 -20.80 5.19 11.96
N ASN A 242 -19.96 5.95 12.68
CA ASN A 242 -20.35 6.37 14.05
C ASN A 242 -21.56 7.31 14.01
N GLY A 243 -21.61 8.23 13.04
CA GLY A 243 -22.78 9.09 12.85
C GLY A 243 -24.04 8.29 12.54
N TYR A 244 -23.97 7.31 11.66
CA TYR A 244 -25.08 6.40 11.35
C TYR A 244 -25.54 5.63 12.60
N SER A 245 -24.59 5.06 13.35
CA SER A 245 -24.90 4.36 14.61
C SER A 245 -25.57 5.28 15.65
N LEU A 246 -25.15 6.51 15.76
CA LEU A 246 -25.77 7.49 16.67
C LEU A 246 -27.21 7.83 16.25
N LEU A 247 -27.50 7.93 14.94
CA LEU A 247 -28.86 8.13 14.43
C LEU A 247 -29.75 6.93 14.77
N GLU A 248 -29.25 5.69 14.64
CA GLU A 248 -30.00 4.49 15.03
C GLU A 248 -30.27 4.41 16.54
N ASN A 249 -29.45 5.11 17.36
CA ASN A 249 -29.66 5.28 18.80
C ASN A 249 -30.50 6.50 19.17
N GLY A 250 -31.20 7.11 18.22
CA GLY A 250 -32.20 8.16 18.45
C GLY A 250 -31.70 9.59 18.36
N LEU A 251 -30.42 9.83 18.05
CA LEU A 251 -29.94 11.17 17.73
C LEU A 251 -30.51 11.64 16.37
N THR A 252 -30.54 12.93 16.17
CA THR A 252 -31.12 13.59 15.00
C THR A 252 -30.19 14.66 14.45
N LEU A 253 -30.51 15.23 13.30
CA LEU A 253 -29.76 16.37 12.74
C LEU A 253 -29.74 17.61 13.68
N LYS A 254 -30.67 17.71 14.62
CA LYS A 254 -30.71 18.78 15.64
C LYS A 254 -29.57 18.65 16.66
N ASP A 255 -29.05 17.46 16.83
CA ASP A 255 -27.96 17.21 17.75
C ASP A 255 -26.64 17.72 17.16
N ASN A 256 -25.93 18.56 17.91
CA ASN A 256 -24.70 19.24 17.48
C ASN A 256 -23.64 18.30 16.92
N VAL A 257 -23.53 17.06 17.45
CA VAL A 257 -22.57 16.06 16.99
C VAL A 257 -22.90 15.58 15.57
N ILE A 258 -24.17 15.33 15.27
CA ILE A 258 -24.64 14.91 13.95
C ILE A 258 -24.50 16.05 12.95
N GLU A 259 -24.93 17.26 13.29
CA GLU A 259 -24.79 18.43 12.44
C GLU A 259 -23.32 18.71 12.08
N LYS A 260 -22.43 18.65 13.05
CA LYS A 260 -20.98 18.82 12.83
C LYS A 260 -20.41 17.74 11.92
N ALA A 261 -20.80 16.47 12.11
CA ALA A 261 -20.37 15.37 11.25
C ALA A 261 -20.82 15.58 9.79
N CYS A 262 -22.09 15.94 9.57
CA CYS A 262 -22.60 16.24 8.23
C CYS A 262 -21.86 17.40 7.56
N LYS A 263 -21.65 18.51 8.27
CA LYS A 263 -20.89 19.68 7.77
C LYS A 263 -19.44 19.32 7.45
N TRP A 264 -18.82 18.46 8.27
CA TRP A 264 -17.44 18.02 8.09
C TRP A 264 -17.31 17.13 6.85
N LEU A 265 -18.21 16.16 6.64
CA LEU A 265 -18.24 15.30 5.46
C LEU A 265 -18.54 16.09 4.19
N LYS A 266 -19.51 17.04 4.22
CA LYS A 266 -19.80 17.90 3.08
C LYS A 266 -18.55 18.59 2.52
N LYS A 267 -17.67 19.11 3.40
CA LYS A 267 -16.43 19.79 2.98
C LYS A 267 -15.41 18.87 2.33
N ARG A 268 -15.60 17.56 2.42
CA ARG A 268 -14.65 16.54 1.91
C ARG A 268 -15.11 15.83 0.65
N GLN A 269 -16.29 16.15 0.16
CA GLN A 269 -16.70 15.62 -1.15
C GLN A 269 -15.72 16.08 -2.22
N ILE A 270 -15.22 15.12 -3.01
CA ILE A 270 -14.28 15.36 -4.11
C ILE A 270 -15.09 15.79 -5.32
N LEU A 271 -14.98 17.06 -5.70
CA LEU A 271 -15.81 17.66 -6.75
C LEU A 271 -15.03 18.02 -8.03
N ASN A 272 -13.72 18.28 -7.91
CA ASN A 272 -12.91 18.88 -8.96
C ASN A 272 -11.72 18.04 -9.41
N VAL A 273 -11.41 16.96 -8.70
CA VAL A 273 -10.26 16.09 -9.03
C VAL A 273 -10.77 14.86 -9.78
N LYS A 274 -10.29 14.68 -11.00
CA LYS A 274 -10.45 13.46 -11.76
C LYS A 274 -9.30 12.52 -11.35
N GLY A 275 -9.61 11.59 -10.47
CA GLY A 275 -8.63 10.62 -9.96
C GLY A 275 -8.32 9.51 -10.97
N ASP A 276 -7.58 8.50 -10.52
CA ASP A 276 -7.17 7.41 -11.41
C ASP A 276 -8.36 6.58 -11.95
N TRP A 277 -9.48 6.54 -11.23
CA TRP A 277 -10.73 5.88 -11.63
C TRP A 277 -11.23 6.30 -13.04
N ILE A 278 -10.80 7.48 -13.51
CA ILE A 278 -11.21 7.99 -14.83
C ILE A 278 -10.65 7.15 -16.00
N VAL A 279 -9.60 6.36 -15.76
CA VAL A 279 -8.99 5.52 -16.81
C VAL A 279 -10.05 4.66 -17.50
N ASN A 280 -10.94 4.05 -16.72
CA ASN A 280 -12.02 3.20 -17.22
C ASN A 280 -13.40 3.90 -17.22
N ASN A 281 -13.46 5.19 -16.86
CA ASN A 281 -14.73 5.88 -16.63
C ASN A 281 -14.67 7.38 -16.98
N LYS A 282 -14.41 7.69 -18.24
CA LYS A 282 -14.09 9.06 -18.71
C LYS A 282 -15.24 10.06 -18.61
N ASN A 283 -16.49 9.60 -18.59
CA ASN A 283 -17.68 10.44 -18.77
C ASN A 283 -18.38 10.83 -17.46
N ILE A 284 -17.86 10.41 -16.31
CA ILE A 284 -18.46 10.68 -15.01
C ILE A 284 -17.76 11.83 -14.32
N LEU A 285 -18.54 12.68 -13.68
CA LEU A 285 -18.02 13.78 -12.87
C LEU A 285 -17.61 13.25 -11.47
N PRO A 286 -16.53 13.80 -10.88
CA PRO A 286 -16.17 13.50 -9.50
C PRO A 286 -17.34 13.78 -8.55
N GLY A 287 -17.50 12.98 -7.49
CA GLY A 287 -18.63 13.13 -6.57
C GLY A 287 -18.50 12.29 -5.29
N GLY A 288 -17.46 11.45 -5.19
CA GLY A 288 -17.25 10.55 -4.07
C GLY A 288 -16.44 11.15 -2.92
N TRP A 289 -16.19 10.31 -1.92
CA TRP A 289 -15.30 10.56 -0.78
C TRP A 289 -14.16 9.54 -0.76
N ALA A 290 -13.02 9.97 -0.24
CA ALA A 290 -11.91 9.09 0.07
C ALA A 290 -11.96 8.68 1.54
N PHE A 291 -11.41 7.53 1.85
CA PHE A 291 -11.29 6.93 3.19
C PHE A 291 -10.60 7.86 4.21
N GLN A 292 -9.58 8.60 3.78
CA GLN A 292 -8.70 9.41 4.62
C GLN A 292 -9.09 10.89 4.66
N TYR A 293 -8.39 11.70 5.46
CA TYR A 293 -8.57 13.16 5.54
C TYR A 293 -8.45 13.86 4.19
N LYS A 294 -7.46 13.46 3.38
CA LYS A 294 -7.22 13.99 2.05
C LYS A 294 -6.57 12.91 1.19
N ASN A 295 -7.28 12.44 0.19
CA ASN A 295 -6.78 11.51 -0.81
C ASN A 295 -7.58 11.63 -2.10
N ASN A 296 -7.58 12.83 -2.68
CA ASN A 296 -8.54 13.23 -3.72
C ASN A 296 -8.43 12.44 -5.03
N PHE A 297 -7.29 11.80 -5.30
CA PHE A 297 -7.15 10.91 -6.45
C PHE A 297 -7.87 9.57 -6.26
N TYR A 298 -8.25 9.26 -5.02
CA TYR A 298 -8.72 7.95 -4.60
C TYR A 298 -10.03 8.03 -3.79
N PRO A 299 -11.12 8.59 -4.35
CA PRO A 299 -12.43 8.28 -3.81
C PRO A 299 -12.68 6.78 -3.96
N ASP A 300 -13.37 6.20 -3.01
CA ASP A 300 -13.81 4.82 -3.14
C ASP A 300 -15.33 4.66 -3.02
N VAL A 301 -15.82 3.54 -3.51
CA VAL A 301 -17.24 3.28 -3.59
C VAL A 301 -17.83 3.03 -2.20
N ASP A 302 -17.10 2.32 -1.34
CA ASP A 302 -17.53 1.92 -0.01
C ASP A 302 -17.73 3.14 0.89
N ASP A 303 -16.70 4.01 0.97
CA ASP A 303 -16.78 5.26 1.75
C ASP A 303 -17.85 6.20 1.22
N THR A 304 -17.96 6.30 -0.11
CA THR A 304 -18.98 7.16 -0.71
C THR A 304 -20.37 6.66 -0.38
N ALA A 305 -20.61 5.35 -0.40
CA ALA A 305 -21.91 4.76 -0.09
C ALA A 305 -22.29 5.00 1.36
N ILE A 306 -21.41 4.69 2.33
CA ILE A 306 -21.73 4.90 3.76
C ILE A 306 -21.92 6.37 4.10
N VAL A 307 -21.16 7.28 3.50
CA VAL A 307 -21.35 8.73 3.70
C VAL A 307 -22.72 9.16 3.18
N VAL A 308 -23.13 8.70 1.99
CA VAL A 308 -24.46 9.00 1.43
C VAL A 308 -25.57 8.46 2.34
N MET A 309 -25.46 7.22 2.78
CA MET A 309 -26.43 6.59 3.69
C MET A 309 -26.56 7.36 5.00
N PHE A 310 -25.46 7.79 5.60
CA PHE A 310 -25.47 8.59 6.82
C PHE A 310 -26.13 9.95 6.59
N LEU A 311 -25.76 10.67 5.53
CA LEU A 311 -26.29 12.01 5.24
C LEU A 311 -27.80 11.97 4.92
N ASP A 312 -28.25 10.97 4.18
CA ASP A 312 -29.65 10.75 3.85
C ASP A 312 -30.45 10.42 5.11
N ARG A 313 -29.99 9.45 5.91
CA ARG A 313 -30.61 9.05 7.18
C ARG A 313 -30.71 10.20 8.19
N ALA A 314 -29.72 11.09 8.21
CA ALA A 314 -29.73 12.29 9.02
C ALA A 314 -30.74 13.36 8.53
N GLY A 315 -31.31 13.21 7.36
CA GLY A 315 -32.15 14.23 6.73
C GLY A 315 -31.36 15.49 6.34
N TYR A 316 -30.04 15.35 6.07
CA TYR A 316 -29.20 16.49 5.70
C TYR A 316 -29.52 16.97 4.29
N GLN A 317 -30.29 18.06 4.21
CA GLN A 317 -30.84 18.56 2.94
C GLN A 317 -29.79 19.19 2.03
N ASN A 318 -29.06 18.35 1.30
CA ASN A 318 -28.24 18.77 0.17
C ASN A 318 -28.39 17.80 -1.01
N LYS A 319 -29.57 17.87 -1.65
CA LYS A 319 -29.95 16.98 -2.76
C LYS A 319 -28.90 16.94 -3.89
N ASN A 320 -28.26 18.07 -4.21
CA ASN A 320 -27.24 18.12 -5.25
C ASN A 320 -25.99 17.32 -4.88
N MET A 321 -25.54 17.39 -3.62
CA MET A 321 -24.38 16.65 -3.11
C MET A 321 -24.65 15.15 -3.16
N ILE A 322 -25.77 14.70 -2.62
CA ILE A 322 -26.17 13.27 -2.59
C ILE A 322 -26.37 12.76 -4.03
N SER A 323 -27.13 13.48 -4.87
CA SER A 323 -27.37 13.11 -6.27
C SER A 323 -26.06 12.95 -7.05
N ARG A 324 -25.10 13.85 -6.84
CA ARG A 324 -23.79 13.78 -7.49
C ARG A 324 -22.99 12.56 -7.07
N ALA A 325 -23.04 12.22 -5.79
CA ALA A 325 -22.39 11.01 -5.24
C ALA A 325 -23.03 9.73 -5.78
N CYS A 326 -24.37 9.67 -5.77
CA CYS A 326 -25.10 8.51 -6.33
C CYS A 326 -24.80 8.31 -7.83
N LYS A 327 -24.72 9.40 -8.60
CA LYS A 327 -24.32 9.34 -10.02
C LYS A 327 -22.90 8.83 -10.19
N TRP A 328 -21.97 9.22 -9.28
CA TRP A 328 -20.61 8.73 -9.30
C TRP A 328 -20.57 7.24 -8.95
N ILE A 329 -21.24 6.77 -7.88
CA ILE A 329 -21.35 5.35 -7.52
C ILE A 329 -21.95 4.53 -8.69
N ALA A 330 -23.09 4.97 -9.23
CA ALA A 330 -23.74 4.29 -10.36
C ALA A 330 -22.80 4.17 -11.56
N GLY A 331 -22.04 5.21 -11.82
CA GLY A 331 -21.06 5.21 -12.88
C GLY A 331 -19.85 4.29 -12.65
N MET A 332 -19.54 3.98 -11.41
CA MET A 332 -18.48 3.04 -11.05
C MET A 332 -18.92 1.57 -11.15
N GLN A 333 -20.20 1.30 -11.44
CA GLN A 333 -20.69 -0.06 -11.61
C GLN A 333 -20.00 -0.75 -12.80
N SER A 334 -19.46 -1.93 -12.56
CA SER A 334 -18.86 -2.79 -13.57
C SER A 334 -19.94 -3.47 -14.44
N LYS A 335 -19.58 -3.93 -15.64
CA LYS A 335 -20.50 -4.56 -16.61
C LYS A 335 -21.20 -5.82 -16.07
N ASN A 336 -20.58 -6.50 -15.12
CA ASN A 336 -21.14 -7.67 -14.45
C ASN A 336 -22.18 -7.33 -13.36
N GLY A 337 -22.48 -6.03 -13.15
CA GLY A 337 -23.43 -5.53 -12.16
C GLY A 337 -22.84 -5.25 -10.77
N GLY A 338 -21.61 -5.69 -10.48
CA GLY A 338 -20.92 -5.44 -9.22
C GLY A 338 -20.12 -4.13 -9.21
N TRP A 339 -19.50 -3.83 -8.08
CA TRP A 339 -18.60 -2.70 -7.88
C TRP A 339 -17.26 -3.16 -7.31
N GLY A 340 -16.18 -2.59 -7.80
CA GLY A 340 -14.91 -2.59 -7.12
C GLY A 340 -14.75 -1.30 -6.30
N SER A 341 -13.95 -1.32 -5.23
CA SER A 341 -13.80 -0.15 -4.36
C SER A 341 -13.25 1.08 -5.10
N PHE A 342 -12.35 0.90 -6.04
CA PHE A 342 -11.66 1.99 -6.74
C PHE A 342 -11.76 1.94 -8.26
N ASP A 343 -11.81 0.78 -8.85
CA ASP A 343 -11.73 0.54 -10.29
C ASP A 343 -13.05 0.01 -10.85
N LYS A 344 -13.40 0.47 -12.06
CA LYS A 344 -14.48 -0.10 -12.87
C LYS A 344 -13.88 -1.06 -13.90
N ASP A 345 -14.46 -2.26 -14.04
CA ASP A 345 -14.06 -3.23 -15.07
C ASP A 345 -12.55 -3.58 -15.07
N ASN A 346 -11.90 -3.56 -13.91
CA ASN A 346 -10.52 -3.98 -13.76
C ASN A 346 -10.46 -5.49 -13.48
N THR A 347 -10.49 -6.30 -14.55
CA THR A 347 -10.61 -7.76 -14.48
C THR A 347 -9.31 -8.49 -14.86
N TYR A 348 -8.16 -7.87 -14.70
CA TYR A 348 -6.87 -8.45 -15.05
C TYR A 348 -6.35 -9.42 -13.98
N HIS A 349 -7.12 -10.48 -13.69
CA HIS A 349 -6.85 -11.43 -12.60
C HIS A 349 -5.50 -12.11 -12.68
N TYR A 350 -4.90 -12.26 -13.87
CA TYR A 350 -3.57 -12.83 -14.03
C TYR A 350 -2.48 -12.03 -13.28
N LEU A 351 -2.72 -10.74 -13.00
CA LEU A 351 -1.80 -9.90 -12.23
C LEU A 351 -1.71 -10.33 -10.75
N ASN A 352 -2.69 -11.09 -10.24
CA ASN A 352 -2.63 -11.65 -8.89
C ASN A 352 -1.52 -12.69 -8.73
N ASN A 353 -1.00 -13.22 -9.84
CA ASN A 353 0.06 -14.21 -9.85
C ASN A 353 1.48 -13.61 -9.95
N ILE A 354 1.62 -12.29 -10.11
CA ILE A 354 2.95 -11.67 -10.12
C ILE A 354 3.60 -11.75 -8.73
N PRO A 355 4.95 -11.87 -8.65
CA PRO A 355 5.64 -12.00 -7.37
C PRO A 355 5.43 -10.86 -6.37
N PHE A 356 4.97 -9.71 -6.83
CA PHE A 356 4.69 -8.51 -6.03
C PHE A 356 3.21 -8.37 -5.64
N ALA A 357 2.34 -9.27 -6.07
CA ALA A 357 0.96 -9.33 -5.62
C ALA A 357 0.91 -10.11 -4.31
N ASP A 358 0.81 -9.42 -3.18
CA ASP A 358 0.70 -10.05 -1.86
C ASP A 358 -0.75 -10.35 -1.49
N HIS A 359 -1.67 -9.59 -2.02
CA HIS A 359 -3.12 -9.79 -1.93
C HIS A 359 -3.75 -9.71 -3.32
N GLY A 360 -4.77 -10.53 -3.54
CA GLY A 360 -5.60 -10.37 -4.73
C GLY A 360 -6.23 -8.97 -4.67
N ALA A 361 -5.92 -8.18 -5.64
CA ALA A 361 -6.42 -6.81 -5.70
C ALA A 361 -7.10 -6.54 -7.05
#